data_8bad008021bf340012da431b9b494129
#
_entry.id   8bad008021bf340012da431b9b494129
#
_cell.length_a   1.000
_cell.length_b   1.000
_cell.length_c   1.000
_cell.angle_alpha   90.00
_cell.angle_beta   90.00
_cell.angle_gamma   90.00
#
_symmetry.space_group_name_H-M   'P 1'
#
loop_
_entity.id
_entity.type
_entity.pdbx_description
1 polymer ?
#
loop_
_entity_poly.entity_id
_entity_poly.type
_entity_poly.pdbx_seq_one_letter_code
_entity_poly.pdbx_strand_id
1 'polypeptide(L)' 'MNKTQAIAEFRECVGPSYDHDPIMKREAWHNFIDSLCRDQLVTERQRATWSCPF' A
#
# COMPACT_ATOMS: atom_id res chain seq x y z
N MET A 1 -0.88 10.76 -6.33
CA MET A 1 -1.33 9.36 -6.53
C MET A 1 -2.64 9.14 -5.79
N ASN A 2 -3.60 8.47 -6.40
CA ASN A 2 -4.84 8.14 -5.72
C ASN A 2 -4.78 6.70 -5.18
N LYS A 3 -5.78 6.33 -4.37
CA LYS A 3 -5.80 5.01 -3.72
C LYS A 3 -5.87 3.87 -4.74
N THR A 4 -6.62 4.03 -5.81
CA THR A 4 -6.76 3.01 -6.85
C THR A 4 -5.42 2.75 -7.52
N GLN A 5 -4.67 3.80 -7.83
CA GLN A 5 -3.34 3.66 -8.41
C GLN A 5 -2.38 2.98 -7.43
N ALA A 6 -2.45 3.35 -6.15
CA ALA A 6 -1.61 2.74 -5.13
C ALA A 6 -1.88 1.25 -5.00
N ILE A 7 -3.15 0.84 -5.02
CA ILE A 7 -3.53 -0.57 -4.95
C ILE A 7 -3.01 -1.33 -6.16
N ALA A 8 -3.15 -0.75 -7.35
CA ALA A 8 -2.68 -1.41 -8.57
C ALA A 8 -1.17 -1.60 -8.55
N GLU A 9 -0.42 -0.57 -8.16
CA GLU A 9 1.03 -0.67 -8.07
C GLU A 9 1.48 -1.65 -7.00
N PHE A 10 0.80 -1.66 -5.87
CA PHE A 10 1.08 -2.60 -4.81
C PHE A 10 0.95 -4.04 -5.31
N ARG A 11 -0.12 -4.33 -6.04
CA ARG A 11 -0.34 -5.67 -6.58
C ARG A 11 0.73 -6.08 -7.58
N GLU A 12 1.22 -5.14 -8.36
CA GLU A 12 2.31 -5.42 -9.30
C GLU A 12 3.63 -5.68 -8.57
N CYS A 13 3.93 -4.88 -7.56
CA CYS A 13 5.19 -5.00 -6.82
C CYS A 13 5.25 -6.24 -5.95
N VAL A 14 4.15 -6.54 -5.28
CA VAL A 14 4.09 -7.65 -4.31
C VAL A 14 3.60 -8.93 -4.98
N GLY A 15 2.69 -8.78 -5.98
CA GLY A 15 2.14 -9.91 -6.70
C GLY A 15 1.35 -10.85 -5.79
N PRO A 16 1.27 -12.12 -6.15
CA PRO A 16 0.53 -13.11 -5.36
C PRO A 16 1.31 -13.65 -4.15
N SER A 17 2.49 -13.10 -3.87
CA SER A 17 3.38 -13.63 -2.83
C SER A 17 2.74 -13.68 -1.46
N TYR A 18 1.85 -12.75 -1.14
CA TYR A 18 1.22 -12.65 0.18
C TYR A 18 -0.27 -12.96 0.17
N ASP A 19 -0.79 -13.51 -0.93
CA ASP A 19 -2.24 -13.74 -1.05
C ASP A 19 -2.80 -14.69 0.01
N HIS A 20 -1.99 -15.64 0.47
CA HIS A 20 -2.40 -16.61 1.49
C HIS A 20 -1.94 -16.22 2.89
N ASP A 21 -1.42 -15.02 3.08
CA ASP A 21 -0.99 -14.53 4.39
C ASP A 21 -1.49 -13.08 4.56
N PRO A 22 -2.72 -12.90 5.08
CA PRO A 22 -3.32 -11.57 5.20
C PRO A 22 -2.55 -10.65 6.15
N ILE A 23 -1.85 -11.19 7.14
CA ILE A 23 -1.08 -10.39 8.09
C ILE A 23 0.12 -9.78 7.38
N MET A 24 0.87 -10.60 6.64
CA MET A 24 2.02 -10.12 5.88
C MET A 24 1.59 -9.15 4.77
N LYS A 25 0.46 -9.41 4.14
CA LYS A 25 -0.05 -8.54 3.10
C LYS A 25 -0.38 -7.15 3.66
N ARG A 26 -0.95 -7.09 4.84
CA ARG A 26 -1.25 -5.82 5.52
C ARG A 26 0.03 -5.07 5.86
N GLU A 27 1.02 -5.75 6.40
CA GLU A 27 2.29 -5.13 6.73
C GLU A 27 2.99 -4.62 5.47
N ALA A 28 2.97 -5.40 4.40
CA ALA A 28 3.55 -4.98 3.13
C ALA A 28 2.84 -3.72 2.59
N TRP A 29 1.53 -3.64 2.73
CA TRP A 29 0.76 -2.46 2.33
C TRP A 29 1.20 -1.23 3.12
N HIS A 30 1.33 -1.36 4.44
CA HIS A 30 1.76 -0.23 5.27
C HIS A 30 3.16 0.24 4.90
N ASN A 31 4.07 -0.68 4.67
CA ASN A 31 5.44 -0.34 4.27
C ASN A 31 5.46 0.33 2.89
N PHE A 32 4.61 -0.14 1.99
CA PHE A 32 4.51 0.43 0.65
C PHE A 32 4.00 1.88 0.72
N ILE A 33 2.95 2.13 1.49
CA ILE A 33 2.39 3.46 1.65
C ILE A 33 3.37 4.39 2.35
N ASP A 34 4.10 3.91 3.35
CA ASP A 34 5.16 4.68 3.99
C ASP A 34 6.22 5.12 2.98
N SER A 35 6.62 4.22 2.10
CA SER A 35 7.60 4.50 1.05
C SER A 35 7.09 5.58 0.10
N LEU A 36 5.83 5.48 -0.31
CA LEU A 36 5.21 6.49 -1.17
C LEU A 36 5.14 7.86 -0.49
N CYS A 37 4.83 7.86 0.80
CA CYS A 37 4.78 9.09 1.57
C CYS A 37 6.17 9.74 1.68
N ARG A 38 7.19 8.91 1.86
CA ARG A 38 8.58 9.39 1.91
C ARG A 38 9.00 10.02 0.59
N ASP A 39 8.54 9.46 -0.52
CA ASP A 39 8.82 9.99 -1.86
C ASP A 39 7.88 11.12 -2.25
N GLN A 40 6.99 11.54 -1.36
CA GLN A 40 6.01 12.62 -1.57
C GLN A 40 4.98 12.31 -2.66
N LEU A 41 4.79 11.05 -2.99
CA LEU A 41 3.76 10.62 -3.92
C LEU A 41 2.39 10.51 -3.25
N VAL A 42 2.39 10.36 -1.93
CA VAL A 42 1.21 10.28 -1.08
C VAL A 42 1.43 11.24 0.10
N THR A 43 0.41 12.00 0.46
CA THR A 43 0.50 12.91 1.60
C THR A 43 0.27 12.15 2.91
N GLU A 44 0.70 12.75 4.02
CA GLU A 44 0.43 12.16 5.33
C GLU A 44 -1.07 12.02 5.59
N ARG A 45 -1.86 12.95 5.10
CA ARG A 45 -3.31 12.90 5.23
C ARG A 45 -3.88 11.71 4.48
N GLN A 46 -3.40 11.47 3.25
CA GLN A 46 -3.82 10.31 2.47
C GLN A 46 -3.41 9.01 3.16
N ARG A 47 -2.19 8.96 3.67
CA ARG A 47 -1.71 7.80 4.40
C ARG A 47 -2.58 7.50 5.62
N ALA A 48 -2.97 8.55 6.34
CA ALA A 48 -3.79 8.39 7.54
C ALA A 48 -5.22 7.97 7.22
N THR A 49 -5.77 8.40 6.09
CA THR A 49 -7.16 8.13 5.73
C THR A 49 -7.34 6.86 4.90
N TRP A 50 -6.29 6.37 4.26
CA TRP A 50 -6.38 5.16 3.46
C TRP A 50 -6.31 3.93 4.35
N SER A 51 -7.43 3.22 4.46
CA SER A 51 -7.47 1.94 5.17
C SER A 51 -6.81 0.86 4.32
N CYS A 52 -6.30 -0.17 4.98
CA CYS A 52 -5.79 -1.34 4.27
C CYS A 52 -6.94 -2.00 3.50
N PRO A 53 -6.82 -2.17 2.16
CA PRO A 53 -7.89 -2.77 1.37
C PRO A 53 -7.94 -4.31 1.46
N PHE A 54 -7.02 -4.86 2.23
CA PHE A 54 -6.89 -6.33 2.36
C PHE A 54 -7.22 -6.81 3.79
#